data_9d50c6bff5debd74064b98bad821b657
#
_entry.id   9d50c6bff5debd74064b98bad821b657
#
_cell.length_a   1.000
_cell.length_b   1.000
_cell.length_c   1.000
_cell.angle_alpha   90.00
_cell.angle_beta   90.00
_cell.angle_gamma   90.00
#
_symmetry.space_group_name_H-M   'P 1'
#
loop_
_entity.id
_entity.type
_entity.pdbx_description
1 polymer ?
#
loop_
_entity_poly.entity_id
_entity_poly.type
_entity_poly.pdbx_seq_one_letter_code
_entity_poly.pdbx_strand_id
1 'polypeptide(L)'
;LTDEWQHRGVEGQQYATLTDIITMEWAGRTTKAYKQYKGLKKENLRDNMTNIELALNTLAEAAATEISKQQQPKGFQQNARVAKSGGSVAKAARNQLESQLGHSVISPINAKQVLAGKETAQIEEEKK
;
A
#
# COMPACT_ATOMS: atom_id res chain seq x y z
N LEU A 1 1.92 0.49 -12.71
CA LEU A 1 1.37 -0.87 -12.65
C LEU A 1 0.07 -1.03 -13.45
N THR A 2 -0.76 0.01 -13.51
CA THR A 2 -1.99 -0.05 -14.32
C THR A 2 -1.68 -0.25 -15.81
N ASP A 3 -0.58 0.32 -16.30
CA ASP A 3 -0.14 0.11 -17.68
C ASP A 3 0.18 -1.37 -17.92
N GLU A 4 0.84 -2.03 -16.96
CA GLU A 4 1.10 -3.45 -17.05
C GLU A 4 -0.19 -4.24 -17.13
N TRP A 5 -1.16 -3.90 -16.28
CA TRP A 5 -2.45 -4.60 -16.27
C TRP A 5 -3.18 -4.45 -17.60
N GLN A 6 -3.17 -3.25 -18.16
CA GLN A 6 -3.81 -3.00 -19.46
C GLN A 6 -3.19 -3.87 -20.56
N HIS A 7 -1.87 -3.92 -20.63
CA HIS A 7 -1.17 -4.72 -21.65
C HIS A 7 -1.33 -6.22 -21.41
N ARG A 8 -1.68 -6.65 -20.22
CA ARG A 8 -1.77 -8.07 -19.86
C ARG A 8 -3.19 -8.59 -19.79
N GLY A 9 -4.14 -7.87 -20.39
CA GLY A 9 -5.51 -8.34 -20.53
C GLY A 9 -6.39 -8.19 -19.30
N VAL A 10 -6.03 -7.31 -18.39
CA VAL A 10 -6.87 -6.98 -17.24
C VAL A 10 -7.81 -5.84 -17.63
N GLU A 11 -9.09 -6.02 -17.36
CA GLU A 11 -10.07 -4.97 -17.63
C GLU A 11 -10.01 -3.86 -16.57
N GLY A 12 -10.28 -2.61 -16.98
CA GLY A 12 -10.19 -1.46 -16.10
C GLY A 12 -10.99 -1.59 -14.82
N GLN A 13 -12.15 -2.22 -14.88
CA GLN A 13 -13.00 -2.43 -13.71
C GLN A 13 -12.38 -3.38 -12.68
N GLN A 14 -11.39 -4.17 -13.08
CA GLN A 14 -10.69 -5.11 -12.19
C GLN A 14 -9.48 -4.50 -11.50
N TYR A 15 -9.08 -3.29 -11.89
CA TYR A 15 -7.89 -2.63 -11.32
C TYR A 15 -8.05 -2.39 -9.82
N ALA A 16 -9.23 -1.96 -9.39
CA ALA A 16 -9.48 -1.72 -7.96
C ALA A 16 -9.36 -3.01 -7.16
N THR A 17 -9.83 -4.13 -7.71
CA THR A 17 -9.72 -5.44 -7.06
C THR A 17 -8.26 -5.85 -6.91
N LEU A 18 -7.46 -5.67 -7.95
CA LEU A 18 -6.02 -6.00 -7.90
C LEU A 18 -5.29 -5.10 -6.91
N THR A 19 -5.64 -3.81 -6.87
CA THR A 19 -5.08 -2.88 -5.89
C THR A 19 -5.42 -3.32 -4.47
N ASP A 20 -6.64 -3.77 -4.23
CA ASP A 20 -7.05 -4.27 -2.92
C ASP A 20 -6.28 -5.55 -2.53
N ILE A 21 -5.98 -6.42 -3.49
CA ILE A 21 -5.17 -7.61 -3.23
C ILE A 21 -3.77 -7.20 -2.73
N ILE A 22 -3.15 -6.24 -3.39
CA ILE A 22 -1.84 -5.72 -2.98
C ILE A 22 -1.92 -5.13 -1.56
N THR A 23 -2.88 -4.26 -1.34
CA THR A 23 -3.04 -3.53 -0.08
C THR A 23 -3.36 -4.49 1.07
N MET A 24 -4.26 -5.44 0.85
CA MET A 24 -4.60 -6.43 1.87
C MET A 24 -3.38 -7.26 2.27
N GLU A 25 -2.53 -7.62 1.30
CA GLU A 25 -1.39 -8.46 1.58
C GLU A 25 -0.35 -7.76 2.47
N TRP A 26 -0.04 -6.48 2.21
CA TRP A 26 0.99 -5.80 3.00
C TRP A 26 0.44 -5.02 4.19
N ALA A 27 -0.76 -4.44 4.07
CA ALA A 27 -1.35 -3.58 5.10
C ALA A 27 -2.39 -4.31 5.97
N GLY A 28 -2.88 -5.46 5.52
CA GLY A 28 -3.89 -6.22 6.24
C GLY A 28 -5.29 -5.63 6.13
N ARG A 29 -5.51 -4.70 5.22
CA ARG A 29 -6.79 -4.02 5.01
C ARG A 29 -6.99 -3.77 3.53
N THR A 30 -8.27 -3.76 3.09
CA THR A 30 -8.58 -3.25 1.75
C THR A 30 -8.39 -1.73 1.73
N THR A 31 -8.35 -1.15 0.53
CA THR A 31 -8.25 0.31 0.39
C THR A 31 -9.37 1.02 1.16
N LYS A 32 -10.61 0.52 1.04
CA LYS A 32 -11.76 1.10 1.73
C LYS A 32 -11.60 1.03 3.26
N ALA A 33 -11.21 -0.14 3.77
CA ALA A 33 -11.02 -0.32 5.21
C ALA A 33 -9.88 0.53 5.75
N TYR A 34 -8.81 0.70 4.97
CA TYR A 34 -7.68 1.53 5.33
C TYR A 34 -8.09 3.00 5.41
N LYS A 35 -8.88 3.47 4.43
CA LYS A 35 -9.43 4.83 4.47
C LYS A 35 -10.29 5.04 5.71
N GLN A 36 -11.14 4.07 6.04
CA GLN A 36 -11.98 4.14 7.23
C GLN A 36 -11.13 4.22 8.50
N TYR A 37 -10.06 3.46 8.57
CA TYR A 37 -9.14 3.47 9.70
C TYR A 37 -8.51 4.84 9.91
N LYS A 38 -8.23 5.56 8.83
CA LYS A 38 -7.68 6.92 8.88
C LYS A 38 -8.74 8.02 8.96
N GLY A 39 -10.02 7.66 8.98
CA GLY A 39 -11.11 8.63 9.04
C GLY A 39 -11.33 9.38 7.74
N LEU A 40 -10.95 8.79 6.61
CA LEU A 40 -11.12 9.40 5.29
C LEU A 40 -12.47 9.03 4.70
N LYS A 41 -13.06 9.95 3.93
CA LYS A 41 -14.31 9.70 3.19
C LYS A 41 -14.03 9.64 1.69
N LYS A 42 -13.74 10.79 1.09
CA LYS A 42 -13.45 10.93 -0.34
C LYS A 42 -11.98 11.21 -0.62
N GLU A 43 -11.22 11.51 0.42
CA GLU A 43 -9.83 11.88 0.29
C GLU A 43 -9.00 10.70 -0.23
N ASN A 44 -7.92 11.01 -0.92
CA ASN A 44 -7.00 10.02 -1.46
C ASN A 44 -6.21 9.35 -0.33
N LEU A 45 -6.19 8.02 -0.31
CA LEU A 45 -5.48 7.28 0.73
C LEU A 45 -3.98 7.57 0.72
N ARG A 46 -3.38 7.56 -0.48
CA ARG A 46 -1.92 7.74 -0.62
C ARG A 46 -1.46 9.09 -0.06
N ASP A 47 -2.23 10.16 -0.30
CA ASP A 47 -1.90 11.50 0.20
C ASP A 47 -2.01 11.60 1.73
N ASN A 48 -2.60 10.61 2.37
CA ASN A 48 -2.86 10.59 3.81
C ASN A 48 -2.05 9.51 4.53
N MET A 49 -1.10 8.89 3.84
CA MET A 49 -0.18 7.92 4.42
C MET A 49 1.02 8.62 5.07
N THR A 50 1.54 8.02 6.13
CA THR A 50 2.84 8.42 6.67
C THR A 50 3.93 8.06 5.66
N ASN A 51 5.14 8.59 5.87
CA ASN A 51 6.26 8.31 4.98
C ASN A 51 6.55 6.81 4.87
N ILE A 52 6.50 6.09 5.97
CA ILE A 52 6.78 4.65 5.93
C ILE A 52 5.64 3.86 5.29
N GLU A 53 4.39 4.24 5.53
CA GLU A 53 3.26 3.63 4.84
C GLU A 53 3.37 3.82 3.34
N LEU A 54 3.70 5.04 2.90
CA LEU A 54 3.86 5.35 1.49
C LEU A 54 5.01 4.57 0.88
N ALA A 55 6.13 4.45 1.59
CA ALA A 55 7.29 3.69 1.12
C ALA A 55 6.94 2.21 0.94
N LEU A 56 6.21 1.62 1.87
CA LEU A 56 5.79 0.21 1.77
C LEU A 56 4.80 0.02 0.62
N ASN A 57 3.87 0.94 0.45
CA ASN A 57 2.93 0.88 -0.65
C ASN A 57 3.65 0.98 -2.00
N THR A 58 4.60 1.89 -2.12
CA THR A 58 5.42 2.05 -3.32
C THR A 58 6.24 0.79 -3.60
N LEU A 59 6.82 0.20 -2.56
CA LEU A 59 7.57 -1.05 -2.69
C LEU A 59 6.68 -2.18 -3.21
N ALA A 60 5.47 -2.32 -2.67
CA ALA A 60 4.53 -3.34 -3.11
C ALA A 60 4.19 -3.19 -4.60
N GLU A 61 3.92 -1.97 -5.03
CA GLU A 61 3.59 -1.70 -6.44
C GLU A 61 4.80 -1.92 -7.35
N ALA A 62 5.96 -1.46 -6.95
CA ALA A 62 7.20 -1.64 -7.72
C ALA A 62 7.55 -3.12 -7.84
N ALA A 63 7.43 -3.88 -6.75
CA ALA A 63 7.69 -5.31 -6.76
C ALA A 63 6.71 -6.04 -7.68
N ALA A 64 5.42 -5.70 -7.59
CA ALA A 64 4.41 -6.29 -8.47
C ALA A 64 4.72 -6.00 -9.93
N THR A 65 5.16 -4.78 -10.24
CA THR A 65 5.52 -4.39 -11.61
C THR A 65 6.70 -5.22 -12.12
N GLU A 66 7.76 -5.34 -11.33
CA GLU A 66 8.94 -6.10 -11.74
C GLU A 66 8.64 -7.59 -11.90
N ILE A 67 7.86 -8.18 -10.99
CA ILE A 67 7.44 -9.57 -11.09
C ILE A 67 6.58 -9.77 -12.34
N SER A 68 5.67 -8.81 -12.63
CA SER A 68 4.82 -8.84 -13.80
C SER A 68 5.65 -8.86 -15.08
N LYS A 69 6.67 -8.02 -15.17
CA LYS A 69 7.55 -7.97 -16.35
C LYS A 69 8.25 -9.30 -16.58
N GLN A 70 8.67 -9.98 -15.52
CA GLN A 70 9.37 -11.25 -15.63
C GLN A 70 8.44 -12.41 -15.91
N GLN A 71 7.32 -12.51 -15.24
CA GLN A 71 6.41 -13.65 -15.34
C GLN A 71 5.40 -13.54 -16.48
N GLN A 72 5.17 -12.34 -16.98
CA GLN A 72 4.24 -12.06 -18.07
C GLN A 72 2.84 -12.66 -17.84
N PRO A 73 2.20 -12.31 -16.69
CA PRO A 73 0.88 -12.85 -16.39
C PRO A 73 -0.16 -12.41 -17.41
N LYS A 74 -1.12 -13.30 -17.66
CA LYS A 74 -2.21 -13.02 -18.61
C LYS A 74 -3.56 -13.12 -17.89
N GLY A 75 -4.40 -12.11 -18.07
CA GLY A 75 -5.74 -12.07 -17.51
C GLY A 75 -5.74 -11.80 -16.01
N PHE A 76 -6.93 -11.77 -15.45
CA PHE A 76 -7.12 -11.35 -14.07
C PHE A 76 -6.46 -12.31 -13.06
N GLN A 77 -6.69 -13.61 -13.19
CA GLN A 77 -6.22 -14.55 -12.17
C GLN A 77 -4.70 -14.58 -12.04
N GLN A 78 -3.99 -14.59 -13.17
CA GLN A 78 -2.54 -14.59 -13.14
C GLN A 78 -2.00 -13.28 -12.60
N ASN A 79 -2.62 -12.15 -12.97
CA ASN A 79 -2.25 -10.84 -12.44
C ASN A 79 -2.57 -10.72 -10.95
N ALA A 80 -3.63 -11.38 -10.46
CA ALA A 80 -3.94 -11.41 -9.03
C ALA A 80 -2.84 -12.12 -8.22
N ARG A 81 -2.28 -13.21 -8.75
CA ARG A 81 -1.15 -13.88 -8.10
C ARG A 81 0.08 -12.99 -8.02
N VAL A 82 0.37 -12.28 -9.11
CA VAL A 82 1.51 -11.35 -9.15
C VAL A 82 1.28 -10.18 -8.19
N ALA A 83 0.06 -9.66 -8.13
CA ALA A 83 -0.30 -8.60 -7.19
C ALA A 83 -0.05 -9.04 -5.74
N LYS A 84 -0.49 -10.25 -5.39
CA LYS A 84 -0.26 -10.81 -4.08
C LYS A 84 1.23 -10.99 -3.78
N SER A 85 1.99 -11.46 -4.76
CA SER A 85 3.44 -11.62 -4.61
C SER A 85 4.13 -10.28 -4.34
N GLY A 86 3.73 -9.23 -5.06
CA GLY A 86 4.25 -7.88 -4.83
C GLY A 86 3.93 -7.37 -3.43
N GLY A 87 2.67 -7.56 -3.00
CA GLY A 87 2.27 -7.22 -1.65
C GLY A 87 3.06 -7.97 -0.58
N SER A 88 3.41 -9.23 -0.85
CA SER A 88 4.21 -10.05 0.08
C SER A 88 5.60 -9.50 0.29
N VAL A 89 6.20 -8.89 -0.72
CA VAL A 89 7.52 -8.25 -0.58
C VAL A 89 7.44 -7.11 0.43
N ALA A 90 6.44 -6.25 0.31
CA ALA A 90 6.25 -5.15 1.25
C ALA A 90 5.84 -5.66 2.64
N LYS A 91 5.07 -6.73 2.71
CA LYS A 91 4.71 -7.36 3.98
C LYS A 91 5.93 -7.85 4.74
N ALA A 92 6.87 -8.48 4.05
CA ALA A 92 8.12 -8.94 4.66
C ALA A 92 8.92 -7.75 5.20
N ALA A 93 9.01 -6.67 4.42
CA ALA A 93 9.69 -5.45 4.86
C ALA A 93 9.00 -4.83 6.07
N ARG A 94 7.67 -4.77 6.06
CA ARG A 94 6.88 -4.27 7.18
C ARG A 94 7.14 -5.09 8.45
N ASN A 95 7.08 -6.41 8.34
CA ASN A 95 7.29 -7.30 9.47
C ASN A 95 8.68 -7.12 10.08
N GLN A 96 9.68 -7.00 9.23
CA GLN A 96 11.06 -6.78 9.67
C GLN A 96 11.19 -5.46 10.43
N LEU A 97 10.59 -4.40 9.90
CA LEU A 97 10.64 -3.09 10.54
C LEU A 97 9.88 -3.09 11.86
N GLU A 98 8.68 -3.67 11.90
CA GLU A 98 7.86 -3.71 13.11
C GLU A 98 8.53 -4.50 14.22
N SER A 99 9.30 -5.54 13.89
CA SER A 99 10.03 -6.30 14.89
C SER A 99 11.12 -5.46 15.56
N GLN A 100 11.68 -4.51 14.84
CA GLN A 100 12.67 -3.59 15.40
C GLN A 100 12.05 -2.45 16.17
N LEU A 101 10.87 -1.98 15.75
CA LEU A 101 10.18 -0.86 16.38
C LEU A 101 9.36 -1.27 17.60
N GLY A 102 8.84 -2.49 17.60
CA GLY A 102 7.97 -2.98 18.66
C GLY A 102 6.51 -2.52 18.55
N HIS A 103 6.12 -1.91 17.43
CA HIS A 103 4.74 -1.50 17.19
C HIS A 103 4.43 -1.48 15.68
N SER A 104 3.14 -1.38 15.35
CA SER A 104 2.68 -1.33 13.97
C SER A 104 3.05 -0.01 13.30
N VAL A 105 3.41 -0.08 12.02
CA VAL A 105 3.66 1.12 11.20
C VAL A 105 2.38 1.63 10.54
N ILE A 106 1.30 0.83 10.52
CA ILE A 106 0.02 1.27 9.99
C ILE A 106 -0.60 2.27 10.97
N SER A 107 -0.82 3.49 10.51
CA SER A 107 -1.20 4.61 11.36
C SER A 107 -2.62 5.09 11.07
N PRO A 108 -3.43 5.42 12.10
CA PRO A 108 -4.73 6.05 11.88
C PRO A 108 -4.63 7.54 11.53
N ILE A 109 -3.43 8.13 11.60
CA ILE A 109 -3.24 9.56 11.36
C ILE A 109 -3.38 9.85 9.86
N ASN A 110 -4.13 10.90 9.52
CA ASN A 110 -4.26 11.40 8.16
C ASN A 110 -3.61 12.79 8.03
N ALA A 111 -3.49 13.31 6.79
CA ALA A 111 -2.82 14.58 6.52
C ALA A 111 -3.48 15.75 7.27
N LYS A 112 -4.80 15.75 7.37
CA LYS A 112 -5.54 16.80 8.06
C LYS A 112 -5.20 16.82 9.57
N GLN A 113 -5.06 15.65 10.18
CA GLN A 113 -4.70 15.54 11.58
C GLN A 113 -3.27 15.99 11.83
N VAL A 114 -2.37 15.70 10.91
CA VAL A 114 -0.99 16.19 10.98
C VAL A 114 -1.00 17.72 10.92
N LEU A 115 -1.71 18.31 9.96
CA LEU A 115 -1.80 19.78 9.82
C LEU A 115 -2.50 20.43 11.01
N ALA A 116 -3.39 19.71 11.72
CA ALA A 116 -4.13 20.23 12.86
C ALA A 116 -3.37 20.16 14.18
N GLY A 117 -2.06 19.94 14.16
CA GLY A 117 -1.22 20.03 15.35
C GLY A 117 -0.49 18.75 15.76
N LYS A 118 -0.88 17.60 15.27
CA LYS A 118 -0.15 16.34 15.55
C LYS A 118 1.21 16.32 14.86
N GLU A 119 1.39 17.20 13.90
CA GLU A 119 2.63 17.41 13.18
C GLU A 119 3.81 17.65 14.12
N THR A 120 3.62 18.48 15.15
CA THR A 120 4.69 18.81 16.09
C THR A 120 5.21 17.56 16.81
N ALA A 121 4.31 16.71 17.30
CA ALA A 121 4.70 15.49 17.98
C ALA A 121 5.42 14.52 17.04
N GLN A 122 4.93 14.42 15.81
CA GLN A 122 5.52 13.53 14.83
C GLN A 122 6.91 13.99 14.38
N ILE A 123 7.10 15.30 14.23
CA ILE A 123 8.41 15.88 13.90
C ILE A 123 9.41 15.63 15.03
N GLU A 124 8.97 15.76 16.27
CA GLU A 124 9.83 15.49 17.44
C GLU A 124 10.26 14.03 17.47
N GLU A 125 9.39 13.10 17.15
CA GLU A 125 9.72 11.69 17.06
C GLU A 125 10.75 11.41 15.97
N GLU A 126 10.60 12.05 14.80
CA GLU A 126 11.53 11.89 13.69
C GLU A 126 12.92 12.39 13.99
N LYS A 127 13.05 13.37 14.87
CA LYS A 127 14.34 13.95 15.27
C LYS A 127 15.10 13.11 16.28
N LYS A 128 14.45 12.15 16.86
CA LYS A 128 15.08 11.23 17.79
C LYS A 128 15.83 10.13 17.05
#